data_dbf8da4c44b2acc3ed14f7de13464170
#
_entry.id   dbf8da4c44b2acc3ed14f7de13464170
#
_cell.length_a   1.000
_cell.length_b   1.000
_cell.length_c   1.000
_cell.angle_alpha   90.00
_cell.angle_beta   90.00
_cell.angle_gamma   90.00
#
_symmetry.space_group_name_H-M   'P 1'
#
loop_
_entity.id
_entity.type
_entity.pdbx_description
1 polymer ?
#
loop_
_entity_poly.entity_id
_entity_poly.type
_entity_poly.pdbx_seq_one_letter_code
_entity_poly.pdbx_strand_id
1 'polypeptide(L)'
;MLKNAIYNLFYFYEILIIVRIFMTWIPSINWEAQPTKTIRIMTDVWLDLFRRFIPPIGGLDFSPIIAIIVLQILQTLIVSVL
;
A
#
# COMPACT_ATOMS: atom_id res chain seq x y z
N MET A 1 19.61 -3.06 -15.04
CA MET A 1 18.33 -3.67 -15.38
C MET A 1 17.58 -4.19 -14.16
N LEU A 2 18.22 -5.00 -13.33
CA LEU A 2 17.59 -5.52 -12.11
C LEU A 2 17.19 -4.41 -11.14
N LYS A 3 18.08 -3.44 -10.93
CA LYS A 3 17.81 -2.31 -10.06
C LYS A 3 16.58 -1.53 -10.50
N ASN A 4 16.46 -1.24 -11.80
CA ASN A 4 15.31 -0.51 -12.34
C ASN A 4 14.03 -1.32 -12.25
N ALA A 5 14.12 -2.64 -12.49
CA ALA A 5 12.95 -3.52 -12.38
C ALA A 5 12.41 -3.53 -10.95
N ILE A 6 13.29 -3.64 -9.96
CA ILE A 6 12.90 -3.64 -8.55
C ILE A 6 12.34 -2.28 -8.14
N TYR A 7 12.98 -1.20 -8.57
CA TYR A 7 12.47 0.15 -8.33
C TYR A 7 11.05 0.31 -8.87
N ASN A 8 10.81 -0.16 -10.09
CA ASN A 8 9.49 -0.05 -10.73
C ASN A 8 8.43 -0.91 -10.03
N LEU A 9 8.81 -2.07 -9.48
CA LEU A 9 7.89 -2.90 -8.71
C LEU A 9 7.44 -2.19 -7.43
N PHE A 10 8.36 -1.59 -6.70
CA PHE A 10 8.02 -0.82 -5.51
C PHE A 10 7.14 0.38 -5.86
N TYR A 11 7.50 1.08 -6.92
CA TYR A 11 6.73 2.24 -7.38
C TYR A 11 5.30 1.85 -7.74
N PHE A 12 5.14 0.77 -8.48
CA PHE A 12 3.83 0.25 -8.86
C PHE A 12 2.99 -0.10 -7.62
N TYR A 13 3.60 -0.77 -6.65
CA TYR A 13 2.89 -1.17 -5.45
C TYR A 13 2.49 0.04 -4.61
N GLU A 14 3.36 1.05 -4.54
CA GLU A 14 3.04 2.30 -3.85
C GLU A 14 1.84 3.00 -4.49
N ILE A 15 1.76 3.00 -5.81
CA ILE A 15 0.60 3.54 -6.53
C ILE A 15 -0.66 2.77 -6.17
N LEU A 16 -0.59 1.45 -6.09
CA LEU A 16 -1.73 0.63 -5.69
C LEU A 16 -2.21 1.00 -4.28
N ILE A 17 -1.29 1.23 -3.36
CA ILE A 17 -1.65 1.62 -2.00
C ILE A 17 -2.32 3.00 -1.99
N ILE A 18 -1.80 3.94 -2.77
CA ILE A 18 -2.40 5.27 -2.88
C ILE A 18 -3.83 5.18 -3.45
N VAL A 19 -4.01 4.39 -4.50
CA VAL A 19 -5.34 4.14 -5.07
C VAL A 19 -6.26 3.53 -4.01
N ARG A 20 -5.76 2.59 -3.22
CA ARG A 20 -6.51 1.96 -2.14
C ARG A 20 -6.99 2.98 -1.11
N ILE A 21 -6.16 3.96 -0.76
CA ILE A 21 -6.53 5.03 0.17
C ILE A 21 -7.71 5.83 -0.38
N PHE A 22 -7.64 6.25 -1.64
CA PHE A 22 -8.73 6.98 -2.27
C PHE A 22 -10.00 6.15 -2.36
N MET A 23 -9.88 4.85 -2.63
CA MET A 23 -11.02 3.95 -2.65
C MET A 23 -11.74 3.91 -1.30
N THR A 24 -11.02 4.00 -0.21
CA THR A 24 -11.58 4.02 1.14
C THR A 24 -12.49 5.23 1.35
N TRP A 25 -12.22 6.32 0.65
CA TRP A 25 -12.99 7.57 0.78
C TRP A 25 -14.23 7.60 -0.11
N ILE A 26 -14.46 6.59 -0.94
CA ILE A 26 -15.63 6.51 -1.80
C ILE A 26 -16.68 5.63 -1.11
N PRO A 27 -17.79 6.21 -0.59
CA PRO A 27 -18.75 5.43 0.19
C PRO A 27 -19.55 4.42 -0.63
N SER A 28 -19.66 4.62 -1.93
CA SER A 28 -20.44 3.75 -2.81
C SER A 28 -19.63 2.64 -3.47
N ILE A 29 -18.33 2.52 -3.13
CA ILE A 29 -17.48 1.54 -3.79
C ILE A 29 -17.88 0.11 -3.43
N ASN A 30 -17.89 -0.76 -4.42
CA ASN A 30 -18.16 -2.17 -4.22
C ASN A 30 -16.84 -2.94 -4.09
N TRP A 31 -16.48 -3.31 -2.86
CA TRP A 31 -15.22 -3.98 -2.55
C TRP A 31 -15.13 -5.39 -3.12
N GLU A 32 -16.25 -5.99 -3.47
CA GLU A 32 -16.28 -7.34 -4.03
C GLU A 32 -16.24 -7.37 -5.55
N ALA A 33 -16.40 -6.22 -6.21
CA ALA A 33 -16.35 -6.11 -7.66
C ALA A 33 -14.90 -5.96 -8.14
N GLN A 34 -14.59 -6.50 -9.32
CA GLN A 34 -13.32 -6.28 -9.98
C GLN A 34 -13.35 -4.94 -10.74
N PRO A 35 -12.24 -4.21 -10.82
CA PRO A 35 -10.89 -4.51 -10.30
C PRO A 35 -10.69 -4.17 -8.83
N THR A 36 -11.68 -3.62 -8.16
CA THR A 36 -11.61 -3.17 -6.76
C THR A 36 -11.16 -4.28 -5.83
N LYS A 37 -11.74 -5.47 -6.01
CA LYS A 37 -11.43 -6.63 -5.18
C LYS A 37 -9.95 -7.01 -5.29
N THR A 38 -9.40 -7.02 -6.49
CA THR A 38 -7.99 -7.37 -6.70
C THR A 38 -7.07 -6.36 -6.04
N ILE A 39 -7.36 -5.06 -6.18
CA ILE A 39 -6.56 -4.01 -5.54
C ILE A 39 -6.63 -4.16 -4.02
N ARG A 40 -7.81 -4.43 -3.48
CA ARG A 40 -8.00 -4.64 -2.03
C ARG A 40 -7.16 -5.80 -1.52
N ILE A 41 -7.23 -6.94 -2.18
CA ILE A 41 -6.50 -8.13 -1.75
C ILE A 41 -4.99 -7.91 -1.81
N MET A 42 -4.50 -7.33 -2.90
CA MET A 42 -3.07 -7.10 -3.07
C MET A 42 -2.49 -6.11 -2.06
N THR A 43 -3.25 -5.09 -1.71
CA THR A 43 -2.78 -4.07 -0.76
C THR A 43 -3.00 -4.48 0.69
N ASP A 44 -4.05 -5.23 0.99
CA ASP A 44 -4.34 -5.64 2.37
C ASP A 44 -3.24 -6.55 2.94
N VAL A 45 -2.57 -7.34 2.12
CA VAL A 45 -1.45 -8.18 2.56
C VAL A 45 -0.41 -7.34 3.31
N TRP A 46 -0.07 -6.18 2.77
CA TRP A 46 0.91 -5.28 3.36
C TRP A 46 0.30 -4.41 4.46
N LEU A 47 -0.86 -3.83 4.19
CA LEU A 47 -1.51 -2.90 5.11
C LEU A 47 -1.91 -3.55 6.43
N ASP A 48 -2.36 -4.81 6.40
CA ASP A 48 -2.80 -5.50 7.61
C ASP A 48 -1.66 -5.70 8.61
N LEU A 49 -0.42 -5.82 8.13
CA LEU A 49 0.73 -5.90 9.03
C LEU A 49 0.83 -4.67 9.92
N PHE A 50 0.51 -3.50 9.37
CA PHE A 50 0.58 -2.24 10.13
C PHE A 50 -0.67 -2.01 10.96
N ARG A 51 -1.83 -2.45 10.48
CA ARG A 51 -3.09 -2.31 11.21
C ARG A 51 -3.09 -3.06 12.53
N ARG A 52 -2.28 -4.11 12.64
CA ARG A 52 -2.13 -4.86 13.88
C ARG A 52 -1.47 -4.04 14.99
N PHE A 53 -0.58 -3.12 14.61
CA PHE A 53 0.21 -2.34 15.55
C PHE A 53 -0.25 -0.89 15.67
N ILE A 54 -1.01 -0.40 14.69
CA ILE A 54 -1.43 0.99 14.62
C ILE A 54 -2.96 1.04 14.61
N PRO A 55 -3.59 1.25 15.78
CA PRO A 55 -5.05 1.34 15.83
C PRO A 55 -5.53 2.65 15.19
N PRO A 56 -6.75 2.69 14.66
CA PRO A 56 -7.33 3.94 14.17
C PRO A 56 -7.44 4.97 15.28
N ILE A 57 -7.11 6.21 14.98
CA ILE A 57 -7.17 7.32 15.92
C ILE A 57 -8.23 8.30 15.43
N GLY A 58 -9.24 8.56 16.26
CA GLY A 58 -10.31 9.48 15.91
C GLY A 58 -11.13 9.02 14.68
N GLY A 59 -11.19 7.72 14.44
CA GLY A 59 -11.88 7.16 13.27
C GLY A 59 -11.08 7.20 11.98
N LEU A 60 -9.84 7.72 12.02
CA LEU A 60 -8.95 7.76 10.87
C LEU A 60 -7.91 6.64 10.96
N ASP A 61 -7.74 5.93 9.84
CA ASP A 61 -6.74 4.88 9.71
C ASP A 61 -5.46 5.48 9.14
N PHE A 62 -4.42 5.53 9.95
CA PHE A 62 -3.12 6.05 9.55
C PHE A 62 -2.16 4.96 9.05
N SER A 63 -2.60 3.69 9.08
CA SER A 63 -1.77 2.57 8.65
C SER A 63 -1.26 2.72 7.21
N PRO A 64 -2.06 3.16 6.23
CA PRO A 64 -1.57 3.32 4.87
C PRO A 64 -0.40 4.28 4.76
N ILE A 65 -0.40 5.38 5.54
CA ILE A 65 0.68 6.36 5.50
C ILE A 65 1.98 5.75 6.02
N ILE A 66 1.90 5.06 7.16
CA ILE A 66 3.07 4.38 7.74
C ILE A 66 3.55 3.27 6.81
N ALA A 67 2.63 2.53 6.21
CA ALA A 67 2.96 1.44 5.29
C ALA A 67 3.74 1.95 4.08
N ILE A 68 3.37 3.10 3.53
CA ILE A 68 4.09 3.71 2.41
C ILE A 68 5.49 4.15 2.84
N ILE A 69 5.61 4.77 4.01
CA ILE A 69 6.90 5.24 4.52
C ILE A 69 7.86 4.06 4.69
N VAL A 70 7.40 2.97 5.31
CA VAL A 70 8.24 1.78 5.51
C VAL A 70 8.60 1.16 4.16
N LEU A 71 7.66 1.11 3.22
CA LEU A 71 7.92 0.59 1.89
C LEU A 71 8.99 1.39 1.17
N GLN A 72 8.99 2.72 1.30
CA GLN A 72 10.00 3.59 0.72
C GLN A 72 11.37 3.37 1.35
N ILE A 73 11.42 3.14 2.65
CA ILE A 73 12.68 2.81 3.34
C ILE A 73 13.23 1.51 2.81
N LEU A 74 12.40 0.46 2.70
CA LEU A 74 12.81 -0.82 2.15
C LEU A 74 13.29 -0.69 0.71
N GLN A 75 12.59 0.09 -0.10
CA GLN A 75 12.98 0.36 -1.48
C GLN A 75 14.37 0.96 -1.55
N THR A 76 14.62 1.97 -0.74
CA THR A 76 15.92 2.66 -0.70
C THR A 76 17.03 1.69 -0.29
N LEU A 77 16.79 0.88 0.74
CA LEU A 77 17.78 -0.07 1.22
C LEU A 77 18.10 -1.16 0.18
N ILE A 78 17.07 -1.73 -0.43
CA ILE A 78 17.24 -2.79 -1.41
C ILE A 78 17.91 -2.27 -2.67
N VAL A 79 17.50 -1.12 -3.18
CA VAL A 79 18.09 -0.53 -4.38
C VAL A 79 19.53 -0.12 -4.14
N SER A 80 19.88 0.31 -2.93
CA SER A 80 21.23 0.75 -2.62
C SER A 80 22.25 -0.39 -2.61
N VAL A 81 21.83 -1.63 -2.36
CA VAL A 81 22.73 -2.79 -2.37
C VAL A 81 22.78 -3.49 -3.73
N LEU A 82 21.98 -3.07 -4.67
CA LEU A 82 22.00 -3.59 -6.01
C LEU A 82 22.85 -2.70 -6.91
#